data_36092408791a738584b8a8f3e64728ea
#
_entry.id   36092408791a738584b8a8f3e64728ea
#
_cell.length_a   1.000
_cell.length_b   1.000
_cell.length_c   1.000
_cell.angle_alpha   90.00
_cell.angle_beta   90.00
_cell.angle_gamma   90.00
#
_symmetry.space_group_name_H-M   'P 1'
#
loop_
_entity.id
_entity.type
_entity.pdbx_description
1 polymer ?
#
loop_
_entity_poly.entity_id
_entity_poly.type
_entity_poly.pdbx_seq_one_letter_code
_entity_poly.pdbx_strand_id
1 'polypeptide(L)'
;MVATLDLILRRDGQRDRVRFEVHRMINAGFTGRDQAAVQRHVDELRAHGVPCPDRTPVLYPKLASLITTASEIEVVGSATSGEAEFVLLVGPDRILVAAGSDHTDRDLEQTSIEKSKLVCPNVLSAEVWDLVDVREGWDDLVLRSYATAGGARTLYQEGRVAEMMTPDDLIGLVRERLTAGLAGTAIYSGTLPLLGGKLICGERFEVELRDERRGRGLRSDYRVTPVGWLKG
;
A
#
# COMPACT_ATOMS: atom_id res chain seq x y z
N MET A 1 3.57 -18.30 9.28
CA MET A 1 3.02 -17.49 10.41
C MET A 1 1.79 -16.78 9.87
N VAL A 2 0.71 -16.71 10.65
CA VAL A 2 -0.55 -16.05 10.25
C VAL A 2 -0.69 -14.79 11.10
N ALA A 3 -0.96 -13.65 10.47
CA ALA A 3 -1.35 -12.43 11.18
C ALA A 3 -2.88 -12.33 11.20
N THR A 4 -3.43 -11.78 12.27
CA THR A 4 -4.87 -11.59 12.41
C THR A 4 -5.17 -10.09 12.51
N LEU A 5 -6.10 -9.61 11.70
CA LEU A 5 -6.59 -8.25 11.70
C LEU A 5 -8.03 -8.22 12.22
N ASP A 6 -8.29 -7.39 13.22
CA ASP A 6 -9.63 -7.05 13.68
C ASP A 6 -10.06 -5.75 12.96
N LEU A 7 -11.00 -5.87 12.05
CA LEU A 7 -11.41 -4.81 11.13
C LEU A 7 -12.86 -4.40 11.34
N ILE A 8 -13.23 -3.24 10.80
CA ILE A 8 -14.60 -2.73 10.80
C ILE A 8 -15.04 -2.57 9.34
N LEU A 9 -15.92 -3.46 8.89
CA LEU A 9 -16.56 -3.35 7.59
C LEU A 9 -17.63 -2.24 7.62
N ARG A 10 -17.48 -1.26 6.74
CA ARG A 10 -18.43 -0.15 6.59
C ARG A 10 -19.31 -0.35 5.36
N ARG A 11 -20.63 -0.44 5.59
CA ARG A 11 -21.67 -0.54 4.55
C ARG A 11 -22.80 0.42 4.89
N ASP A 12 -23.16 1.33 4.00
CA ASP A 12 -24.38 2.17 4.05
C ASP A 12 -24.81 2.61 5.47
N GLY A 13 -23.85 3.12 6.26
CA GLY A 13 -24.09 3.56 7.64
C GLY A 13 -23.97 2.45 8.70
N GLN A 14 -23.85 1.18 8.31
CA GLN A 14 -23.57 0.07 9.24
C GLN A 14 -22.08 -0.16 9.44
N ARG A 15 -21.73 -0.70 10.59
CA ARG A 15 -20.35 -1.00 11.01
C ARG A 15 -20.32 -2.39 11.65
N ASP A 16 -19.77 -3.35 10.92
CA ASP A 16 -19.68 -4.73 11.37
C ASP A 16 -18.22 -5.08 11.71
N ARG A 17 -18.01 -5.81 12.79
CA ARG A 17 -16.69 -6.35 13.10
C ARG A 17 -16.40 -7.54 12.20
N VAL A 18 -15.23 -7.53 11.56
CA VAL A 18 -14.74 -8.61 10.71
C VAL A 18 -13.33 -8.97 11.13
N ARG A 19 -13.11 -10.25 11.34
CA ARG A 19 -11.77 -10.80 11.57
C ARG A 19 -11.22 -11.35 10.27
N PHE A 20 -9.99 -10.93 9.90
CA PHE A 20 -9.33 -11.38 8.69
C PHE A 20 -7.97 -12.00 9.03
N GLU A 21 -7.74 -13.22 8.55
CA GLU A 21 -6.47 -13.93 8.71
C GLU A 21 -5.60 -13.72 7.48
N VAL A 22 -4.43 -13.10 7.68
CA VAL A 22 -3.44 -12.87 6.63
C VAL A 22 -2.42 -14.00 6.66
N HIS A 23 -2.50 -14.87 5.67
CA HIS A 23 -1.55 -15.98 5.46
C HIS A 23 -0.37 -15.54 4.59
N ARG A 24 -0.61 -14.60 3.68
CA ARG A 24 0.35 -14.08 2.69
C ARG A 24 0.16 -12.59 2.50
N MET A 25 1.25 -11.89 2.32
CA MET A 25 1.25 -10.48 1.94
C MET A 25 2.12 -10.27 0.70
N ILE A 26 1.61 -9.49 -0.23
CA ILE A 26 2.25 -9.18 -1.51
C ILE A 26 2.19 -7.68 -1.71
N ASN A 27 3.34 -7.07 -1.98
CA ASN A 27 3.41 -5.71 -2.45
C ASN A 27 3.61 -5.74 -3.97
N ALA A 28 2.68 -5.17 -4.71
CA ALA A 28 2.82 -5.02 -6.15
C ALA A 28 3.58 -3.73 -6.49
N GLY A 29 4.34 -3.75 -7.54
CA GLY A 29 5.07 -2.57 -8.02
C GLY A 29 4.94 -2.43 -9.54
N PHE A 30 5.10 -1.20 -10.04
CA PHE A 30 4.97 -0.89 -11.45
C PHE A 30 3.60 -1.25 -12.02
N THR A 31 2.56 -0.97 -11.24
CA THR A 31 1.17 -1.36 -11.48
C THR A 31 0.33 -0.25 -12.12
N GLY A 32 0.94 0.73 -12.75
CA GLY A 32 0.21 1.73 -13.55
C GLY A 32 -0.70 1.03 -14.57
N ARG A 33 -1.92 1.55 -14.76
CA ARG A 33 -2.91 0.94 -15.67
C ARG A 33 -2.41 0.90 -17.12
N ASP A 34 -1.74 1.96 -17.57
CA ASP A 34 -1.04 1.98 -18.86
C ASP A 34 0.34 1.32 -18.73
N GLN A 35 0.36 0.00 -18.90
CA GLN A 35 1.59 -0.79 -18.83
C GLN A 35 2.62 -0.40 -19.92
N ALA A 36 2.18 0.17 -21.04
CA ALA A 36 3.10 0.67 -22.05
C ALA A 36 3.82 1.94 -21.55
N ALA A 37 3.11 2.84 -20.86
CA ALA A 37 3.75 3.99 -20.19
C ALA A 37 4.69 3.55 -19.07
N VAL A 38 4.31 2.58 -18.27
CA VAL A 38 5.17 1.99 -17.24
C VAL A 38 6.47 1.45 -17.86
N GLN A 39 6.38 0.68 -18.96
CA GLN A 39 7.54 0.11 -19.62
C GLN A 39 8.48 1.21 -20.19
N ARG A 40 7.93 2.24 -20.82
CA ARG A 40 8.73 3.39 -21.29
C ARG A 40 9.51 4.05 -20.15
N HIS A 41 8.84 4.26 -19.02
CA HIS A 41 9.48 4.86 -17.84
C HIS A 41 10.60 3.97 -17.27
N VAL A 42 10.38 2.66 -17.20
CA VAL A 42 11.42 1.68 -16.79
C VAL A 42 12.62 1.73 -17.73
N ASP A 43 12.40 1.83 -19.04
CA ASP A 43 13.48 1.88 -20.03
C ASP A 43 14.28 3.19 -19.91
N GLU A 44 13.62 4.31 -19.63
CA GLU A 44 14.26 5.59 -19.33
C GLU A 44 15.13 5.50 -18.07
N LEU A 45 14.60 4.94 -16.98
CA LEU A 45 15.37 4.74 -15.74
C LEU A 45 16.60 3.86 -15.95
N ARG A 46 16.48 2.77 -16.71
CA ARG A 46 17.61 1.89 -17.07
C ARG A 46 18.67 2.64 -17.88
N ALA A 47 18.26 3.48 -18.82
CA ALA A 47 19.18 4.29 -19.61
C ALA A 47 20.00 5.26 -18.74
N HIS A 48 19.47 5.67 -17.58
CA HIS A 48 20.15 6.47 -16.58
C HIS A 48 20.89 5.65 -15.50
N GLY A 49 21.00 4.33 -15.69
CA GLY A 49 21.72 3.43 -14.76
C GLY A 49 21.00 3.11 -13.47
N VAL A 50 19.68 3.40 -13.40
CA VAL A 50 18.86 3.05 -12.23
C VAL A 50 18.53 1.57 -12.27
N PRO A 51 18.77 0.80 -11.19
CA PRO A 51 18.36 -0.59 -11.12
C PRO A 51 16.83 -0.73 -11.25
N CYS A 52 16.38 -1.47 -12.25
CA CYS A 52 14.98 -1.71 -12.53
C CYS A 52 14.71 -3.21 -12.67
N PRO A 53 13.49 -3.68 -12.35
CA PRO A 53 13.13 -5.07 -12.52
C PRO A 53 13.15 -5.48 -14.01
N ASP A 54 13.42 -6.76 -14.27
CA ASP A 54 13.46 -7.30 -15.64
C ASP A 54 12.08 -7.33 -16.30
N ARG A 55 11.03 -7.44 -15.50
CA ARG A 55 9.64 -7.52 -15.95
C ARG A 55 8.72 -6.72 -15.03
N THR A 56 7.74 -6.06 -15.62
CA THR A 56 6.66 -5.34 -14.91
C THR A 56 5.31 -5.92 -15.31
N PRO A 57 4.31 -5.88 -14.43
CA PRO A 57 4.34 -5.53 -13.00
C PRO A 57 5.14 -6.55 -12.16
N VAL A 58 5.67 -6.09 -11.02
CA VAL A 58 6.43 -6.93 -10.07
C VAL A 58 5.56 -7.26 -8.87
N LEU A 59 5.74 -8.47 -8.33
CA LEU A 59 5.14 -8.88 -7.06
C LEU A 59 6.28 -9.20 -6.08
N TYR A 60 6.32 -8.46 -4.98
CA TYR A 60 7.27 -8.65 -3.90
C TYR A 60 6.59 -9.40 -2.76
N PRO A 61 7.03 -10.62 -2.41
CA PRO A 61 6.51 -11.32 -1.23
C PRO A 61 6.95 -10.59 0.03
N LYS A 62 6.05 -10.42 0.99
CA LYS A 62 6.33 -9.80 2.28
C LYS A 62 5.85 -10.69 3.42
N LEU A 63 6.49 -10.60 4.57
CA LEU A 63 6.12 -11.39 5.73
C LEU A 63 4.76 -10.94 6.26
N ALA A 64 3.81 -11.85 6.41
CA ALA A 64 2.47 -11.54 6.92
C ALA A 64 2.52 -10.93 8.34
N SER A 65 3.54 -11.23 9.14
CA SER A 65 3.74 -10.62 10.46
C SER A 65 4.04 -9.12 10.46
N LEU A 66 4.35 -8.55 9.31
CA LEU A 66 4.65 -7.12 9.17
C LEU A 66 3.41 -6.28 8.79
N ILE A 67 2.22 -6.89 8.71
CA ILE A 67 0.98 -6.14 8.47
C ILE A 67 0.38 -5.66 9.79
N THR A 68 -0.09 -4.42 9.84
CA THR A 68 -0.67 -3.86 11.05
C THR A 68 -1.73 -2.78 10.76
N THR A 69 -2.65 -2.58 11.71
CA THR A 69 -3.57 -1.43 11.78
C THR A 69 -3.20 -0.46 12.91
N ALA A 70 -2.00 -0.59 13.47
CA ALA A 70 -1.54 0.24 14.56
C ALA A 70 -1.37 1.70 14.13
N SER A 71 -1.58 2.62 15.07
CA SER A 71 -1.37 4.06 14.89
C SER A 71 0.08 4.51 15.11
N GLU A 72 0.98 3.56 15.30
CA GLU A 72 2.42 3.77 15.44
C GLU A 72 3.20 2.57 14.93
N ILE A 73 4.32 2.82 14.25
CA ILE A 73 5.27 1.80 13.82
C ILE A 73 6.67 2.17 14.28
N GLU A 74 7.47 1.16 14.62
CA GLU A 74 8.91 1.32 14.83
C GLU A 74 9.66 1.02 13.53
N VAL A 75 10.71 1.79 13.28
CA VAL A 75 11.60 1.63 12.12
C VAL A 75 13.06 1.69 12.56
N VAL A 76 13.94 1.06 11.82
CA VAL A 76 15.40 1.19 12.03
C VAL A 76 15.92 2.32 11.15
N GLY A 77 16.54 3.33 11.79
CA GLY A 77 16.97 4.54 11.09
C GLY A 77 15.82 5.54 10.87
N SER A 78 16.12 6.63 10.18
CA SER A 78 15.17 7.74 9.94
C SER A 78 14.89 7.98 8.45
N ALA A 79 15.60 7.32 7.56
CA ALA A 79 15.44 7.47 6.11
C ALA A 79 14.31 6.55 5.60
N THR A 80 13.10 6.68 6.18
CA THR A 80 11.94 5.86 5.80
C THR A 80 10.75 6.73 5.42
N SER A 81 9.92 6.28 4.50
CA SER A 81 8.67 6.96 4.14
C SER A 81 7.59 5.98 3.71
N GLY A 82 6.33 6.40 3.83
CA GLY A 82 5.19 5.62 3.35
C GLY A 82 4.99 5.75 1.84
N GLU A 83 4.24 4.80 1.30
CA GLU A 83 3.71 4.80 -0.06
C GLU A 83 2.21 4.53 0.01
N ALA A 84 1.40 5.48 -0.50
CA ALA A 84 -0.05 5.34 -0.47
C ALA A 84 -0.53 4.29 -1.46
N GLU A 85 -1.34 3.36 -0.96
CA GLU A 85 -1.85 2.24 -1.73
C GLU A 85 -3.29 1.90 -1.34
N PHE A 86 -4.09 1.42 -2.28
CA PHE A 86 -5.24 0.63 -1.89
C PHE A 86 -4.78 -0.80 -1.58
N VAL A 87 -5.47 -1.46 -0.68
CA VAL A 87 -5.13 -2.82 -0.25
C VAL A 87 -6.34 -3.72 -0.47
N LEU A 88 -6.11 -4.86 -1.10
CA LEU A 88 -7.12 -5.90 -1.27
C LEU A 88 -6.85 -7.04 -0.28
N LEU A 89 -7.82 -7.31 0.59
CA LEU A 89 -7.79 -8.45 1.49
C LEU A 89 -8.69 -9.54 0.90
N VAL A 90 -8.09 -10.54 0.27
CA VAL A 90 -8.82 -11.59 -0.47
C VAL A 90 -9.23 -12.68 0.51
N GLY A 91 -10.49 -12.68 0.90
CA GLY A 91 -11.11 -13.74 1.71
C GLY A 91 -11.67 -14.89 0.86
N PRO A 92 -12.26 -15.92 1.51
CA PRO A 92 -12.88 -17.04 0.80
C PRO A 92 -14.13 -16.61 0.02
N ASP A 93 -14.95 -15.72 0.59
CA ASP A 93 -16.27 -15.37 0.06
C ASP A 93 -16.40 -13.90 -0.35
N ARG A 94 -15.45 -13.07 0.01
CA ARG A 94 -15.44 -11.62 -0.26
C ARG A 94 -14.04 -11.06 -0.34
N ILE A 95 -13.94 -9.89 -0.95
CA ILE A 95 -12.71 -9.11 -1.01
C ILE A 95 -12.96 -7.80 -0.29
N LEU A 96 -12.13 -7.49 0.72
CA LEU A 96 -12.20 -6.22 1.41
C LEU A 96 -11.17 -5.25 0.84
N VAL A 97 -11.52 -3.97 0.86
CA VAL A 97 -10.68 -2.86 0.41
C VAL A 97 -10.30 -2.01 1.61
N ALA A 98 -9.02 -1.69 1.73
CA ALA A 98 -8.48 -0.79 2.75
C ALA A 98 -7.65 0.33 2.10
N ALA A 99 -7.45 1.43 2.83
CA ALA A 99 -6.39 2.40 2.57
C ALA A 99 -5.14 1.94 3.30
N GLY A 100 -3.99 1.86 2.62
CA GLY A 100 -2.78 1.34 3.23
C GLY A 100 -1.52 2.06 2.81
N SER A 101 -0.44 1.72 3.48
CA SER A 101 0.90 2.21 3.19
C SER A 101 1.90 1.07 3.20
N ASP A 102 2.65 0.94 2.11
CA ASP A 102 3.90 0.17 2.07
C ASP A 102 5.01 1.07 2.61
N HIS A 103 5.29 0.98 3.91
CA HIS A 103 6.38 1.76 4.49
C HIS A 103 7.72 1.16 4.09
N THR A 104 8.63 2.01 3.60
CA THR A 104 9.84 1.60 2.89
C THR A 104 11.06 2.32 3.44
N ASP A 105 12.16 1.59 3.62
CA ASP A 105 13.48 2.13 3.96
C ASP A 105 14.13 2.66 2.68
N ARG A 106 14.38 3.96 2.61
CA ARG A 106 14.84 4.64 1.40
C ARG A 106 16.35 4.50 1.17
N ASP A 107 17.13 4.26 2.21
CA ASP A 107 18.56 3.97 2.06
C ASP A 107 18.75 2.56 1.48
N LEU A 108 18.03 1.58 2.02
CA LEU A 108 18.10 0.21 1.54
C LEU A 108 17.49 0.05 0.13
N GLU A 109 16.50 0.86 -0.23
CA GLU A 109 15.86 0.84 -1.54
C GLU A 109 16.85 1.13 -2.69
N GLN A 110 17.87 1.94 -2.44
CA GLN A 110 18.93 2.24 -3.42
C GLN A 110 19.72 0.99 -3.83
N THR A 111 19.70 -0.05 -3.02
CA THR A 111 20.40 -1.31 -3.29
C THR A 111 19.46 -2.48 -3.57
N SER A 112 18.29 -2.49 -2.97
CA SER A 112 17.31 -3.56 -3.14
C SER A 112 15.90 -3.11 -2.77
N ILE A 113 15.05 -2.91 -3.77
CA ILE A 113 13.63 -2.58 -3.59
C ILE A 113 12.93 -3.65 -2.73
N GLU A 114 13.16 -4.94 -3.00
CA GLU A 114 12.52 -6.03 -2.25
C GLU A 114 12.89 -5.99 -0.76
N LYS A 115 14.19 -5.82 -0.45
CA LYS A 115 14.66 -5.81 0.94
C LYS A 115 14.23 -4.57 1.69
N SER A 116 14.18 -3.42 1.04
CA SER A 116 13.73 -2.17 1.64
C SER A 116 12.29 -2.24 2.18
N LYS A 117 11.46 -3.04 1.49
CA LYS A 117 10.08 -3.29 1.90
C LYS A 117 9.97 -4.31 3.05
N LEU A 118 10.95 -5.20 3.21
CA LEU A 118 10.93 -6.25 4.25
C LEU A 118 11.33 -5.77 5.65
N VAL A 119 11.98 -4.61 5.77
CA VAL A 119 12.47 -4.08 7.07
C VAL A 119 11.48 -3.15 7.75
N CYS A 120 10.41 -2.74 7.08
CA CYS A 120 9.37 -1.86 7.62
C CYS A 120 8.01 -2.56 7.64
N PRO A 121 7.10 -2.23 8.58
CA PRO A 121 5.72 -2.72 8.55
C PRO A 121 4.92 -2.15 7.38
N ASN A 122 3.91 -2.92 6.91
CA ASN A 122 2.83 -2.39 6.09
C ASN A 122 1.66 -2.01 6.98
N VAL A 123 1.17 -0.80 6.83
CA VAL A 123 0.04 -0.29 7.61
C VAL A 123 -1.21 -0.22 6.74
N LEU A 124 -2.38 -0.53 7.32
CA LEU A 124 -3.66 -0.33 6.65
C LEU A 124 -4.71 0.22 7.60
N SER A 125 -5.77 0.78 7.04
CA SER A 125 -6.93 1.28 7.78
C SER A 125 -7.62 0.14 8.54
N ALA A 126 -8.02 0.40 9.78
CA ALA A 126 -8.86 -0.54 10.54
C ALA A 126 -10.30 -0.62 9.98
N GLU A 127 -10.75 0.43 9.30
CA GLU A 127 -12.01 0.41 8.56
C GLU A 127 -11.78 -0.06 7.12
N VAL A 128 -12.72 -0.85 6.61
CA VAL A 128 -12.64 -1.45 5.27
C VAL A 128 -14.00 -1.36 4.58
N TRP A 129 -13.98 -1.41 3.24
CA TRP A 129 -15.18 -1.60 2.42
C TRP A 129 -15.20 -3.02 1.85
N ASP A 130 -16.38 -3.51 1.47
CA ASP A 130 -16.49 -4.64 0.55
C ASP A 130 -16.21 -4.13 -0.87
N LEU A 131 -15.43 -4.87 -1.66
CA LEU A 131 -15.12 -4.49 -3.04
C LEU A 131 -16.40 -4.35 -3.89
N VAL A 132 -17.42 -5.15 -3.63
CA VAL A 132 -18.70 -5.07 -4.33
C VAL A 132 -19.36 -3.71 -4.16
N ASP A 133 -19.24 -3.09 -2.98
CA ASP A 133 -19.88 -1.80 -2.66
C ASP A 133 -19.20 -0.60 -3.32
N VAL A 134 -17.97 -0.77 -3.85
CA VAL A 134 -17.20 0.30 -4.48
C VAL A 134 -16.84 0.02 -5.95
N ARG A 135 -17.15 -1.19 -6.43
CA ARG A 135 -16.75 -1.65 -7.79
C ARG A 135 -17.28 -0.75 -8.90
N GLU A 136 -18.55 -0.33 -8.85
CA GLU A 136 -19.17 0.50 -9.89
C GLU A 136 -18.51 1.88 -10.02
N GLY A 137 -18.07 2.46 -8.89
CA GLY A 137 -17.40 3.78 -8.86
C GLY A 137 -15.89 3.69 -8.64
N TRP A 138 -15.27 2.54 -8.90
CA TRP A 138 -13.87 2.28 -8.58
C TRP A 138 -12.93 3.35 -9.15
N ASP A 139 -13.07 3.68 -10.42
CA ASP A 139 -12.20 4.62 -11.14
C ASP A 139 -12.33 6.08 -10.67
N ASP A 140 -13.41 6.40 -9.94
CA ASP A 140 -13.64 7.72 -9.34
C ASP A 140 -13.05 7.86 -7.94
N LEU A 141 -12.59 6.76 -7.33
CA LEU A 141 -11.95 6.80 -6.02
C LEU A 141 -10.64 7.59 -6.11
N VAL A 142 -10.38 8.39 -5.08
CA VAL A 142 -9.17 9.21 -4.97
C VAL A 142 -8.31 8.66 -3.84
N LEU A 143 -7.06 8.41 -4.14
CA LEU A 143 -6.03 8.00 -3.18
C LEU A 143 -5.15 9.21 -2.88
N ARG A 144 -5.00 9.55 -1.59
CA ARG A 144 -4.18 10.66 -1.11
C ARG A 144 -3.26 10.19 0.01
N SER A 145 -2.11 10.83 0.11
CA SER A 145 -1.29 10.71 1.31
C SER A 145 -0.73 12.06 1.76
N TYR A 146 -0.43 12.11 3.05
CA TYR A 146 0.21 13.25 3.68
C TYR A 146 1.39 12.75 4.50
N ALA A 147 2.52 13.44 4.37
CA ALA A 147 3.69 13.25 5.22
C ALA A 147 3.85 14.45 6.15
N THR A 148 4.15 14.20 7.42
CA THR A 148 4.48 15.24 8.39
C THR A 148 5.95 15.14 8.75
N ALA A 149 6.70 16.23 8.54
CA ALA A 149 8.10 16.34 8.91
C ALA A 149 8.36 17.68 9.60
N GLY A 150 8.98 17.64 10.79
CA GLY A 150 9.20 18.83 11.62
C GLY A 150 7.90 19.57 11.98
N GLY A 151 6.81 18.84 12.17
CA GLY A 151 5.48 19.38 12.47
C GLY A 151 4.71 19.93 11.24
N ALA A 152 5.30 20.01 10.06
CA ALA A 152 4.65 20.48 8.85
C ALA A 152 3.99 19.32 8.10
N ARG A 153 2.66 19.35 7.99
CA ARG A 153 1.86 18.37 7.22
C ARG A 153 1.80 18.78 5.74
N THR A 154 2.27 17.94 4.85
CA THR A 154 2.36 18.19 3.41
C THR A 154 1.55 17.15 2.64
N LEU A 155 0.76 17.57 1.66
CA LEU A 155 0.16 16.65 0.68
C LEU A 155 1.29 16.04 -0.14
N TYR A 156 1.38 14.70 -0.08
CA TYR A 156 2.56 13.96 -0.57
C TYR A 156 2.29 13.22 -1.87
N GLN A 157 1.11 12.61 -1.96
CA GLN A 157 0.63 11.93 -3.15
C GLN A 157 -0.87 12.23 -3.32
N GLU A 158 -1.33 12.33 -4.55
CA GLU A 158 -2.75 12.43 -4.90
C GLU A 158 -2.95 11.96 -6.34
N GLY A 159 -3.96 11.11 -6.54
CA GLY A 159 -4.39 10.66 -7.87
C GLY A 159 -5.63 9.80 -7.79
N ARG A 160 -6.17 9.47 -8.95
CA ARG A 160 -7.28 8.53 -9.05
C ARG A 160 -6.77 7.10 -9.09
N VAL A 161 -7.50 6.18 -8.45
CA VAL A 161 -7.16 4.74 -8.55
C VAL A 161 -7.31 4.23 -10.00
N ALA A 162 -8.00 4.97 -10.86
CA ALA A 162 -8.03 4.73 -12.31
C ALA A 162 -6.65 4.72 -12.97
N GLU A 163 -5.65 5.36 -12.38
CA GLU A 163 -4.27 5.38 -12.86
C GLU A 163 -3.53 4.07 -12.57
N MET A 164 -4.10 3.22 -11.70
CA MET A 164 -3.54 1.96 -11.24
C MET A 164 -4.29 0.77 -11.83
N MET A 165 -3.69 -0.41 -11.83
CA MET A 165 -4.37 -1.67 -12.22
C MET A 165 -5.68 -1.82 -11.46
N THR A 166 -6.69 -2.36 -12.14
CA THR A 166 -7.97 -2.66 -11.49
C THR A 166 -7.81 -3.77 -10.45
N PRO A 167 -8.72 -3.88 -9.46
CA PRO A 167 -8.70 -5.00 -8.53
C PRO A 167 -8.71 -6.37 -9.22
N ASP A 168 -9.48 -6.51 -10.31
CA ASP A 168 -9.58 -7.78 -11.03
C ASP A 168 -8.29 -8.14 -11.76
N ASP A 169 -7.63 -7.16 -12.41
CA ASP A 169 -6.35 -7.35 -13.07
C ASP A 169 -5.25 -7.69 -12.05
N LEU A 170 -5.22 -6.98 -10.93
CA LEU A 170 -4.24 -7.22 -9.86
C LEU A 170 -4.43 -8.60 -9.22
N ILE A 171 -5.68 -9.01 -8.95
CA ILE A 171 -5.99 -10.34 -8.43
C ILE A 171 -5.65 -11.42 -9.47
N GLY A 172 -5.94 -11.18 -10.74
CA GLY A 172 -5.57 -12.07 -11.85
C GLY A 172 -4.07 -12.30 -11.90
N LEU A 173 -3.29 -11.20 -11.89
CA LEU A 173 -1.82 -11.23 -11.89
C LEU A 173 -1.26 -12.03 -10.70
N VAL A 174 -1.79 -11.79 -9.50
CA VAL A 174 -1.37 -12.53 -8.30
C VAL A 174 -1.74 -14.00 -8.41
N ARG A 175 -2.96 -14.32 -8.87
CA ARG A 175 -3.43 -15.70 -9.04
C ARG A 175 -2.54 -16.51 -9.98
N GLU A 176 -2.09 -15.93 -11.08
CA GLU A 176 -1.21 -16.57 -12.06
C GLU A 176 0.16 -16.94 -11.48
N ARG A 177 0.63 -16.18 -10.48
CA ARG A 177 1.98 -16.35 -9.92
C ARG A 177 1.99 -17.05 -8.55
N LEU A 178 0.82 -17.24 -7.92
CA LEU A 178 0.72 -17.98 -6.68
C LEU A 178 0.76 -19.49 -6.90
N THR A 179 1.51 -20.20 -6.06
CA THR A 179 1.50 -21.67 -6.00
C THR A 179 0.44 -22.21 -5.03
N ALA A 180 -0.37 -21.34 -4.42
CA ALA A 180 -1.40 -21.65 -3.44
C ALA A 180 -2.69 -20.89 -3.75
N GLY A 181 -3.79 -21.19 -3.03
CA GLY A 181 -5.05 -20.46 -3.17
C GLY A 181 -4.93 -18.99 -2.73
N LEU A 182 -5.79 -18.13 -3.27
CA LEU A 182 -5.79 -16.67 -3.01
C LEU A 182 -6.32 -16.30 -1.63
N ALA A 183 -7.22 -17.10 -1.04
CA ALA A 183 -7.81 -16.78 0.25
C ALA A 183 -6.76 -16.57 1.35
N GLY A 184 -6.94 -15.54 2.16
CA GLY A 184 -5.97 -15.11 3.17
C GLY A 184 -4.78 -14.33 2.60
N THR A 185 -4.91 -13.73 1.40
CA THR A 185 -3.85 -12.90 0.81
C THR A 185 -4.19 -11.42 0.95
N ALA A 186 -3.27 -10.64 1.51
CA ALA A 186 -3.27 -9.19 1.45
C ALA A 186 -2.42 -8.72 0.26
N ILE A 187 -2.99 -7.92 -0.63
CA ILE A 187 -2.33 -7.39 -1.83
C ILE A 187 -2.30 -5.87 -1.74
N TYR A 188 -1.11 -5.31 -1.62
CA TYR A 188 -0.84 -3.89 -1.74
C TYR A 188 -0.66 -3.55 -3.22
N SER A 189 -1.33 -2.50 -3.67
CA SER A 189 -1.57 -2.22 -5.10
C SER A 189 -0.38 -1.67 -5.87
N GLY A 190 0.66 -1.24 -5.19
CA GLY A 190 1.61 -0.27 -5.72
C GLY A 190 1.12 1.16 -5.52
N THR A 191 1.96 2.12 -5.76
CA THR A 191 1.75 3.50 -5.34
C THR A 191 1.67 4.50 -6.50
N LEU A 192 1.11 5.68 -6.22
CA LEU A 192 1.09 6.84 -7.13
C LEU A 192 2.42 7.61 -7.07
N PRO A 193 2.76 8.38 -8.12
CA PRO A 193 3.92 9.27 -8.09
C PRO A 193 3.83 10.31 -6.97
N LEU A 194 5.01 10.75 -6.52
CA LEU A 194 5.13 11.82 -5.52
C LEU A 194 4.80 13.18 -6.13
N LEU A 195 4.05 13.99 -5.43
CA LEU A 195 3.85 15.39 -5.80
C LEU A 195 5.17 16.15 -5.60
N GLY A 196 5.65 16.79 -6.67
CA GLY A 196 6.93 17.49 -6.65
C GLY A 196 8.17 16.60 -6.64
N GLY A 197 8.02 15.26 -6.76
CA GLY A 197 9.13 14.30 -6.96
C GLY A 197 10.12 14.18 -5.80
N LYS A 198 9.82 14.75 -4.61
CA LYS A 198 10.73 14.75 -3.46
C LYS A 198 10.25 13.83 -2.36
N LEU A 199 11.14 12.92 -1.93
CA LEU A 199 10.91 12.09 -0.75
C LEU A 199 10.84 12.92 0.54
N ILE A 200 9.86 12.62 1.39
CA ILE A 200 9.72 13.20 2.73
C ILE A 200 9.77 12.06 3.74
N CYS A 201 10.88 11.96 4.47
CA CYS A 201 11.01 11.08 5.63
C CYS A 201 10.53 11.87 6.86
N GLY A 202 9.43 11.47 7.45
CA GLY A 202 8.78 12.24 8.51
C GLY A 202 8.30 11.39 9.66
N GLU A 203 7.87 12.08 10.73
CA GLU A 203 7.40 11.46 11.96
C GLU A 203 5.95 10.93 11.90
N ARG A 204 5.21 11.22 10.81
CA ARG A 204 3.83 10.74 10.62
C ARG A 204 3.50 10.59 9.15
N PHE A 205 2.72 9.57 8.85
CA PHE A 205 2.22 9.31 7.49
C PHE A 205 0.72 8.98 7.53
N GLU A 206 -0.02 9.57 6.60
CA GLU A 206 -1.47 9.41 6.49
C GLU A 206 -1.82 8.98 5.07
N VAL A 207 -2.75 8.03 4.93
CA VAL A 207 -3.32 7.61 3.65
C VAL A 207 -4.83 7.69 3.72
N GLU A 208 -5.44 8.26 2.69
CA GLU A 208 -6.88 8.33 2.52
C GLU A 208 -7.29 7.72 1.18
N LEU A 209 -8.26 6.81 1.20
CA LEU A 209 -8.98 6.34 0.02
C LEU A 209 -10.40 6.92 0.08
N ARG A 210 -10.72 7.82 -0.84
CA ARG A 210 -11.93 8.64 -0.82
C ARG A 210 -12.91 8.26 -1.93
N ASP A 211 -14.14 8.01 -1.56
CA ASP A 211 -15.31 7.99 -2.44
C ASP A 211 -16.00 9.37 -2.30
N GLU A 212 -15.57 10.33 -3.13
CA GLU A 212 -16.07 11.70 -3.05
C GLU A 212 -17.54 11.78 -3.47
N ARG A 213 -17.99 10.91 -4.36
CA ARG A 213 -19.39 10.84 -4.82
C ARG A 213 -20.35 10.49 -3.68
N ARG A 214 -19.93 9.61 -2.77
CA ARG A 214 -20.72 9.17 -1.61
C ARG A 214 -20.31 9.85 -0.31
N GLY A 215 -19.35 10.78 -0.35
CA GLY A 215 -18.88 11.54 0.84
C GLY A 215 -18.27 10.65 1.92
N ARG A 216 -17.65 9.52 1.57
CA ARG A 216 -17.07 8.57 2.51
C ARG A 216 -15.58 8.33 2.23
N GLY A 217 -14.86 7.80 3.20
CA GLY A 217 -13.44 7.49 3.04
C GLY A 217 -12.95 6.46 4.05
N LEU A 218 -11.86 5.80 3.69
CA LEU A 218 -11.04 5.00 4.57
C LEU A 218 -9.77 5.78 4.88
N ARG A 219 -9.24 5.64 6.10
CA ARG A 219 -8.02 6.33 6.49
C ARG A 219 -7.12 5.42 7.30
N SER A 220 -5.86 5.39 6.94
CA SER A 220 -4.74 4.90 7.75
C SER A 220 -3.91 6.11 8.18
N ASP A 221 -3.52 6.17 9.45
CA ASP A 221 -2.82 7.31 10.04
C ASP A 221 -1.92 6.80 11.15
N TYR A 222 -0.61 6.94 10.98
CA TYR A 222 0.34 6.38 11.91
C TYR A 222 1.57 7.26 12.12
N ARG A 223 2.12 7.19 13.33
CA ARG A 223 3.40 7.76 13.71
C ARG A 223 4.53 6.81 13.30
N VAL A 224 5.63 7.39 12.89
CA VAL A 224 6.87 6.69 12.57
C VAL A 224 7.87 6.99 13.68
N THR A 225 8.28 5.97 14.42
CA THR A 225 9.18 6.11 15.56
C THR A 225 10.48 5.34 15.28
N PRO A 226 11.58 6.03 15.00
CA PRO A 226 12.88 5.39 14.90
C PRO A 226 13.28 4.71 16.22
N VAL A 227 13.80 3.49 16.13
CA VAL A 227 14.36 2.76 17.30
C VAL A 227 15.51 3.57 17.88
N GLY A 228 15.34 4.04 19.12
CA GLY A 228 16.30 4.92 19.80
C GLY A 228 16.77 4.43 21.18
N TRP A 229 16.36 3.21 21.59
CA TRP A 229 16.71 2.63 22.88
C TRP A 229 18.08 1.97 22.94
N LEU A 230 18.76 1.82 21.76
CA LEU A 230 20.13 1.34 21.65
C LEU A 230 21.01 2.49 21.20
N LYS A 231 22.08 2.75 21.96
CA LYS A 231 23.15 3.71 21.56
C LYS A 231 24.26 2.92 20.88
N GLY A 232 24.66 3.35 19.69
CA GLY A 232 25.85 2.84 18.99
C GLY A 232 27.15 3.32 19.63
#